data_88093b81bee4078831856cc6b101784f
#
_entry.id   88093b81bee4078831856cc6b101784f
#
_cell.length_a   1.000
_cell.length_b   1.000
_cell.length_c   1.000
_cell.angle_alpha   90.00
_cell.angle_beta   90.00
_cell.angle_gamma   90.00
#
_symmetry.space_group_name_H-M   'P 1'
#
loop_
_entity.id
_entity.type
_entity.pdbx_description
1 polymer ?
#
loop_
_entity_poly.entity_id
_entity_poly.type
_entity_poly.pdbx_seq_one_letter_code
_entity_poly.pdbx_strand_id
1 'polypeptide(L)'
;MHRSLRFAFLALAVWVRAGHSQTGADSAAIRATALDYVEGWYTGDAARMERALHPELAKRIVNTNPQNGRSNLGQQGAMTLVQSTRNGGGKNTPPEQMQKDVAILDIYQNAASVRATMSGWIDYMHLAKWNGRWVIVNVLWELKPQNR
;
A
#
# COMPACT_ATOMS: atom_id res chain seq x y z
N MET A 1 -55.34 25.10 -46.51
CA MET A 1 -55.18 24.04 -45.51
C MET A 1 -53.63 23.70 -45.43
N HIS A 2 -52.92 24.34 -44.48
CA HIS A 2 -51.49 24.12 -44.33
C HIS A 2 -51.28 23.21 -43.10
N ARG A 3 -50.79 21.99 -43.34
CA ARG A 3 -50.40 21.04 -42.28
C ARG A 3 -48.93 21.28 -41.92
N SER A 4 -48.69 21.86 -40.76
CA SER A 4 -47.36 22.04 -40.18
C SER A 4 -46.88 20.72 -39.58
N LEU A 5 -45.82 20.12 -40.17
CA LEU A 5 -45.15 18.91 -39.67
C LEU A 5 -44.16 19.35 -38.59
N ARG A 6 -44.47 19.03 -37.29
CA ARG A 6 -43.56 19.28 -36.20
C ARG A 6 -42.61 18.08 -36.05
N PHE A 7 -41.34 18.23 -36.42
CA PHE A 7 -40.30 17.26 -36.11
C PHE A 7 -39.90 17.40 -34.64
N ALA A 8 -40.18 16.37 -33.86
CA ALA A 8 -39.67 16.25 -32.50
C ALA A 8 -38.25 15.65 -32.57
N PHE A 9 -37.22 16.45 -32.25
CA PHE A 9 -35.88 15.96 -32.05
C PHE A 9 -35.78 15.28 -30.69
N LEU A 10 -35.65 13.94 -30.67
CA LEU A 10 -35.36 13.17 -29.47
C LEU A 10 -33.84 13.27 -29.22
N ALA A 11 -33.43 14.09 -28.28
CA ALA A 11 -32.02 14.14 -27.83
C ALA A 11 -31.71 12.91 -26.99
N LEU A 12 -30.99 11.96 -27.57
CA LEU A 12 -30.49 10.78 -26.86
C LEU A 12 -29.29 11.21 -25.99
N ALA A 13 -29.53 11.44 -24.69
CA ALA A 13 -28.43 11.69 -23.75
C ALA A 13 -27.66 10.39 -23.52
N VAL A 14 -26.52 10.25 -24.19
CA VAL A 14 -25.55 9.16 -23.94
C VAL A 14 -24.85 9.49 -22.62
N TRP A 15 -25.28 8.82 -21.55
CA TRP A 15 -24.55 8.80 -20.29
C TRP A 15 -23.26 7.96 -20.49
N VAL A 16 -22.16 8.61 -20.83
CA VAL A 16 -20.85 7.99 -20.74
C VAL A 16 -20.57 7.75 -19.26
N ARG A 17 -20.79 6.53 -18.79
CA ARG A 17 -20.23 6.10 -17.51
C ARG A 17 -18.71 6.23 -17.67
N ALA A 18 -18.13 7.23 -17.04
CA ALA A 18 -16.69 7.30 -16.84
C ALA A 18 -16.32 6.03 -16.06
N GLY A 19 -15.89 4.98 -16.77
CA GLY A 19 -15.24 3.85 -16.17
C GLY A 19 -14.13 4.44 -15.31
N HIS A 20 -14.06 4.08 -14.03
CA HIS A 20 -12.95 4.46 -13.17
C HIS A 20 -11.72 3.75 -13.70
N SER A 21 -11.19 4.27 -14.79
CA SER A 21 -9.84 3.95 -15.24
C SER A 21 -8.93 4.31 -14.07
N GLN A 22 -8.20 3.32 -13.59
CA GLN A 22 -7.13 3.52 -12.63
C GLN A 22 -6.26 4.63 -13.16
N THR A 23 -6.42 5.80 -12.56
CA THR A 23 -5.75 6.99 -13.04
C THR A 23 -4.27 6.88 -12.68
N GLY A 24 -3.38 7.44 -13.50
CA GLY A 24 -1.98 7.59 -13.12
C GLY A 24 -1.82 8.25 -11.74
N ALA A 25 -2.82 9.04 -11.31
CA ALA A 25 -2.91 9.64 -9.99
C ALA A 25 -3.03 8.60 -8.86
N ASP A 26 -3.85 7.54 -9.01
CA ASP A 26 -3.95 6.50 -7.99
C ASP A 26 -2.64 5.70 -7.88
N SER A 27 -2.03 5.35 -8.99
CA SER A 27 -0.71 4.68 -9.00
C SER A 27 0.37 5.52 -8.32
N ALA A 28 0.40 6.82 -8.58
CA ALA A 28 1.34 7.74 -7.94
C ALA A 28 1.09 7.86 -6.43
N ALA A 29 -0.18 7.95 -5.99
CA ALA A 29 -0.56 8.05 -4.59
C ALA A 29 -0.26 6.74 -3.82
N ILE A 30 -0.53 5.58 -4.41
CA ILE A 30 -0.19 4.27 -3.84
C ILE A 30 1.33 4.15 -3.65
N ARG A 31 2.11 4.51 -4.68
CA ARG A 31 3.58 4.50 -4.60
C ARG A 31 4.10 5.46 -3.53
N ALA A 32 3.55 6.67 -3.44
CA ALA A 32 3.91 7.64 -2.41
C ALA A 32 3.63 7.12 -0.99
N THR A 33 2.48 6.48 -0.77
CA THR A 33 2.13 5.84 0.51
C THR A 33 3.11 4.72 0.87
N ALA A 34 3.44 3.84 -0.08
CA ALA A 34 4.42 2.78 0.16
C ALA A 34 5.82 3.34 0.43
N LEU A 35 6.24 4.42 -0.24
CA LEU A 35 7.50 5.10 0.03
C LEU A 35 7.51 5.83 1.38
N ASP A 36 6.39 6.40 1.82
CA ASP A 36 6.30 6.97 3.17
C ASP A 36 6.53 5.90 4.25
N TYR A 37 6.03 4.69 4.05
CA TYR A 37 6.32 3.56 4.92
C TYR A 37 7.80 3.15 4.88
N VAL A 38 8.35 2.90 3.69
CA VAL A 38 9.72 2.41 3.48
C VAL A 38 10.76 3.43 3.97
N GLU A 39 10.63 4.68 3.55
CA GLU A 39 11.57 5.72 3.90
C GLU A 39 11.37 6.21 5.34
N GLY A 40 10.13 6.24 5.82
CA GLY A 40 9.85 6.50 7.24
C GLY A 40 10.61 5.53 8.14
N TRP A 41 10.60 4.24 7.81
CA TRP A 41 11.37 3.22 8.54
C TRP A 41 12.87 3.50 8.54
N TYR A 42 13.48 3.72 7.37
CA TYR A 42 14.91 3.94 7.26
C TYR A 42 15.40 5.25 7.88
N THR A 43 14.58 6.29 7.87
CA THR A 43 14.94 7.60 8.44
C THR A 43 14.55 7.74 9.91
N GLY A 44 13.73 6.80 10.45
CA GLY A 44 13.16 6.91 11.79
C GLY A 44 12.07 8.00 11.86
N ASP A 45 11.49 8.38 10.72
CA ASP A 45 10.43 9.38 10.63
C ASP A 45 9.07 8.75 10.97
N ALA A 46 8.71 8.82 12.24
CA ALA A 46 7.47 8.27 12.75
C ALA A 46 6.22 8.94 12.14
N ALA A 47 6.30 10.22 11.76
CA ALA A 47 5.18 10.93 11.16
C ALA A 47 4.92 10.45 9.71
N ARG A 48 5.98 10.16 8.94
CA ARG A 48 5.84 9.51 7.64
C ARG A 48 5.23 8.12 7.77
N MET A 49 5.74 7.32 8.71
CA MET A 49 5.20 5.98 8.97
C MET A 49 3.71 6.05 9.32
N GLU A 50 3.33 6.91 10.27
CA GLU A 50 1.93 7.07 10.70
C GLU A 50 1.02 7.50 9.55
N ARG A 51 1.49 8.42 8.71
CA ARG A 51 0.74 8.87 7.53
C ARG A 51 0.47 7.76 6.52
N ALA A 52 1.37 6.79 6.39
CA ALA A 52 1.22 5.67 5.48
C ALA A 52 0.21 4.62 5.96
N LEU A 53 -0.07 4.54 7.26
CA LEU A 53 -0.80 3.45 7.88
C LEU A 53 -2.26 3.80 8.17
N HIS A 54 -3.13 2.79 8.04
CA HIS A 54 -4.43 2.83 8.70
C HIS A 54 -4.26 2.49 10.18
N PRO A 55 -5.01 3.12 11.11
CA PRO A 55 -4.91 2.82 12.55
C PRO A 55 -5.11 1.35 12.91
N GLU A 56 -5.95 0.65 12.15
CA GLU A 56 -6.22 -0.79 12.32
C GLU A 56 -5.30 -1.68 11.48
N LEU A 57 -4.11 -1.20 11.10
CA LEU A 57 -3.11 -2.02 10.40
C LEU A 57 -2.90 -3.35 11.11
N ALA A 58 -2.84 -4.43 10.33
CA ALA A 58 -2.31 -5.71 10.77
C ALA A 58 -1.05 -6.06 9.97
N LYS A 59 0.12 -6.01 10.62
CA LYS A 59 1.39 -6.49 10.03
C LYS A 59 1.76 -7.84 10.63
N ARG A 60 1.96 -8.85 9.77
CA ARG A 60 2.15 -10.25 10.20
C ARG A 60 3.35 -10.90 9.55
N ILE A 61 3.95 -11.85 10.29
CA ILE A 61 5.00 -12.75 9.80
C ILE A 61 4.73 -14.16 10.30
N VAL A 62 5.05 -15.17 9.49
CA VAL A 62 5.06 -16.56 9.94
C VAL A 62 6.47 -16.91 10.43
N ASN A 63 6.59 -17.27 11.70
CA ASN A 63 7.83 -17.76 12.29
C ASN A 63 7.75 -19.27 12.44
N THR A 64 8.66 -19.99 11.79
CA THR A 64 8.73 -21.46 11.91
C THR A 64 9.94 -21.87 12.75
N ASN A 65 9.70 -22.64 13.81
CA ASN A 65 10.77 -23.18 14.64
C ASN A 65 11.53 -24.26 13.85
N PRO A 66 12.84 -24.08 13.60
CA PRO A 66 13.61 -25.02 12.79
C PRO A 66 13.82 -26.38 13.43
N GLN A 67 13.68 -26.51 14.78
CA GLN A 67 13.88 -27.78 15.48
C GLN A 67 12.67 -28.70 15.40
N ASN A 68 11.45 -28.17 15.31
CA ASN A 68 10.23 -29.00 15.37
C ASN A 68 9.24 -28.70 14.25
N GLY A 69 9.55 -27.78 13.33
CA GLY A 69 8.70 -27.40 12.20
C GLY A 69 7.40 -26.67 12.57
N ARG A 70 7.17 -26.34 13.84
CA ARG A 70 5.94 -25.65 14.27
C ARG A 70 6.02 -24.17 13.92
N SER A 71 4.94 -23.65 13.34
CA SER A 71 4.80 -22.25 12.98
C SER A 71 3.93 -21.51 13.99
N ASN A 72 4.24 -20.24 14.18
CA ASN A 72 3.37 -19.26 14.85
C ASN A 72 3.24 -18.00 14.00
N LEU A 73 2.15 -17.26 14.20
CA LEU A 73 1.90 -16.00 13.53
C LEU A 73 2.27 -14.83 14.45
N GLY A 74 3.38 -14.16 14.13
CA GLY A 74 3.71 -12.87 14.75
C GLY A 74 2.83 -11.77 14.19
N GLN A 75 2.35 -10.84 15.02
CA GLN A 75 1.52 -9.72 14.60
C GLN A 75 1.89 -8.45 15.36
N GLN A 76 1.85 -7.32 14.65
CA GLN A 76 1.93 -5.98 15.23
C GLN A 76 0.94 -5.02 14.54
N GLY A 77 0.46 -4.05 15.29
CA GLY A 77 -0.44 -3.00 14.79
C GLY A 77 0.31 -1.72 14.42
N ALA A 78 -0.46 -0.73 13.93
CA ALA A 78 0.06 0.56 13.47
C ALA A 78 0.89 1.28 14.54
N MET A 79 0.35 1.42 15.76
CA MET A 79 1.03 2.15 16.84
C MET A 79 2.37 1.51 17.24
N THR A 80 2.43 0.17 17.27
CA THR A 80 3.69 -0.55 17.54
C THR A 80 4.73 -0.24 16.48
N LEU A 81 4.32 -0.24 15.20
CA LEU A 81 5.22 0.03 14.09
C LEU A 81 5.69 1.49 14.07
N VAL A 82 4.80 2.45 14.32
CA VAL A 82 5.13 3.88 14.46
C VAL A 82 6.13 4.10 15.61
N GLN A 83 5.91 3.45 16.77
CA GLN A 83 6.82 3.55 17.90
C GLN A 83 8.18 2.92 17.63
N SER A 84 8.22 1.76 16.95
CA SER A 84 9.46 1.12 16.52
C SER A 84 10.25 2.01 15.55
N THR A 85 9.55 2.67 14.63
CA THR A 85 10.14 3.66 13.72
C THR A 85 10.73 4.84 14.48
N ARG A 86 9.98 5.41 15.44
CA ARG A 86 10.43 6.52 16.29
C ARG A 86 11.68 6.17 17.09
N ASN A 87 11.78 4.93 17.55
CA ASN A 87 12.94 4.40 18.28
C ASN A 87 14.13 4.10 17.35
N GLY A 88 14.03 4.43 16.07
CA GLY A 88 15.14 4.32 15.13
C GLY A 88 15.20 3.03 14.33
N GLY A 89 14.11 2.26 14.25
CA GLY A 89 13.97 0.97 13.54
C GLY A 89 15.01 0.64 12.46
N GLY A 90 14.90 1.28 11.30
CA GLY A 90 15.81 1.06 10.15
C GLY A 90 17.01 2.00 10.06
N LYS A 91 17.18 2.95 11.00
CA LYS A 91 18.20 4.03 10.90
C LYS A 91 19.65 3.54 10.82
N ASN A 92 19.92 2.36 11.38
CA ASN A 92 21.26 1.76 11.36
C ASN A 92 21.54 0.99 10.07
N THR A 93 20.59 0.94 9.12
CA THR A 93 20.86 0.33 7.81
C THR A 93 21.80 1.22 7.02
N PRO A 94 22.97 0.72 6.59
CA PRO A 94 23.89 1.50 5.77
C PRO A 94 23.21 1.99 4.49
N PRO A 95 23.44 3.24 4.04
CA PRO A 95 22.78 3.82 2.87
C PRO A 95 22.88 2.95 1.60
N GLU A 96 24.03 2.32 1.39
CA GLU A 96 24.31 1.45 0.24
C GLU A 96 23.53 0.12 0.30
N GLN A 97 23.00 -0.27 1.47
CA GLN A 97 22.18 -1.46 1.66
C GLN A 97 20.68 -1.15 1.67
N MET A 98 20.31 0.12 1.72
CA MET A 98 18.89 0.52 1.74
C MET A 98 18.23 0.18 0.40
N GLN A 99 17.41 -0.85 0.38
CA GLN A 99 16.52 -1.16 -0.74
C GLN A 99 15.16 -0.50 -0.52
N LYS A 100 14.65 0.16 -1.55
CA LYS A 100 13.40 0.91 -1.51
C LYS A 100 12.54 0.63 -2.76
N ASP A 101 12.60 -0.61 -3.27
CA ASP A 101 11.90 -0.96 -4.48
C ASP A 101 10.42 -1.19 -4.17
N VAL A 102 9.56 -0.42 -4.80
CA VAL A 102 8.10 -0.52 -4.68
C VAL A 102 7.52 -0.96 -6.01
N ALA A 103 6.86 -2.11 -6.04
CA ALA A 103 6.14 -2.63 -7.18
C ALA A 103 4.65 -2.71 -6.84
N ILE A 104 3.83 -1.99 -7.61
CA ILE A 104 2.37 -2.15 -7.57
C ILE A 104 2.05 -3.42 -8.36
N LEU A 105 1.44 -4.40 -7.70
CA LEU A 105 1.13 -5.70 -8.29
C LEU A 105 -0.24 -5.71 -8.94
N ASP A 106 -1.21 -5.04 -8.30
CA ASP A 106 -2.57 -4.90 -8.81
C ASP A 106 -3.26 -3.70 -8.16
N ILE A 107 -4.19 -3.10 -8.89
CA ILE A 107 -5.09 -2.09 -8.38
C ILE A 107 -6.49 -2.41 -8.89
N TYR A 108 -7.47 -2.44 -8.00
CA TYR A 108 -8.87 -2.55 -8.37
C TYR A 108 -9.71 -1.59 -7.52
N GLN A 109 -10.28 -0.57 -8.16
CA GLN A 109 -11.08 0.48 -7.52
C GLN A 109 -10.36 1.09 -6.29
N ASN A 110 -10.84 0.80 -5.08
CA ASN A 110 -10.33 1.32 -3.81
C ASN A 110 -9.36 0.36 -3.10
N ALA A 111 -8.89 -0.68 -3.77
CA ALA A 111 -7.98 -1.67 -3.22
C ALA A 111 -6.74 -1.83 -4.11
N ALA A 112 -5.57 -2.02 -3.49
CA ALA A 112 -4.33 -2.27 -4.20
C ALA A 112 -3.47 -3.29 -3.46
N SER A 113 -2.70 -4.08 -4.24
CA SER A 113 -1.65 -4.96 -3.76
C SER A 113 -0.29 -4.43 -4.18
N VAL A 114 0.64 -4.33 -3.23
CA VAL A 114 1.96 -3.74 -3.45
C VAL A 114 3.02 -4.63 -2.81
N ARG A 115 4.16 -4.78 -3.48
CA ARG A 115 5.36 -5.39 -2.89
C ARG A 115 6.41 -4.31 -2.65
N ALA A 116 6.92 -4.23 -1.43
CA ALA A 116 8.09 -3.44 -1.09
C ALA A 116 9.27 -4.36 -0.78
N THR A 117 10.39 -4.16 -1.47
CA THR A 117 11.64 -4.87 -1.22
C THR A 117 12.52 -4.01 -0.35
N MET A 118 12.72 -4.44 0.89
CA MET A 118 13.59 -3.81 1.88
C MET A 118 14.93 -4.55 1.94
N SER A 119 15.91 -4.00 2.65
CA SER A 119 17.26 -4.61 2.72
C SER A 119 17.26 -6.04 3.27
N GLY A 120 16.52 -6.32 4.35
CA GLY A 120 16.50 -7.61 5.03
C GLY A 120 15.22 -8.43 4.84
N TRP A 121 14.19 -7.88 4.17
CA TRP A 121 12.88 -8.54 4.03
C TRP A 121 12.10 -8.04 2.83
N ILE A 122 10.97 -8.69 2.58
CA ILE A 122 9.97 -8.29 1.58
C ILE A 122 8.64 -8.12 2.30
N ASP A 123 7.97 -6.99 2.07
CA ASP A 123 6.62 -6.71 2.53
C ASP A 123 5.63 -6.87 1.38
N TYR A 124 4.59 -7.68 1.56
CA TYR A 124 3.40 -7.74 0.70
C TYR A 124 2.29 -6.96 1.39
N MET A 125 1.92 -5.83 0.80
CA MET A 125 1.02 -4.86 1.38
C MET A 125 -0.33 -4.86 0.68
N HIS A 126 -1.42 -4.72 1.44
CA HIS A 126 -2.71 -4.30 0.90
C HIS A 126 -2.99 -2.87 1.30
N LEU A 127 -3.32 -2.05 0.32
CA LEU A 127 -3.71 -0.66 0.52
C LEU A 127 -5.20 -0.48 0.21
N ALA A 128 -5.83 0.42 0.94
CA ALA A 128 -7.20 0.85 0.68
C ALA A 128 -7.26 2.36 0.47
N LYS A 129 -8.17 2.81 -0.39
CA LYS A 129 -8.49 4.24 -0.53
C LYS A 129 -9.52 4.61 0.54
N TRP A 130 -9.02 5.12 1.66
CA TRP A 130 -9.78 5.47 2.86
C TRP A 130 -9.94 6.98 2.96
N ASN A 131 -11.18 7.48 2.99
CA ASN A 131 -11.49 8.92 3.01
C ASN A 131 -10.72 9.71 1.93
N GLY A 132 -10.67 9.17 0.70
CA GLY A 132 -9.99 9.79 -0.44
C GLY A 132 -8.46 9.65 -0.45
N ARG A 133 -7.86 8.97 0.51
CA ARG A 133 -6.41 8.80 0.67
C ARG A 133 -6.03 7.31 0.68
N TRP A 134 -4.97 6.92 0.00
CA TRP A 134 -4.44 5.57 0.06
C TRP A 134 -3.69 5.35 1.39
N VAL A 135 -4.00 4.25 2.08
CA VAL A 135 -3.36 3.85 3.33
C VAL A 135 -3.13 2.34 3.35
N ILE A 136 -2.08 1.90 4.05
CA ILE A 136 -1.75 0.48 4.21
C ILE A 136 -2.64 -0.09 5.32
N VAL A 137 -3.43 -1.11 5.00
CA VAL A 137 -4.36 -1.78 5.95
C VAL A 137 -3.85 -3.15 6.39
N ASN A 138 -2.98 -3.79 5.59
CA ASN A 138 -2.41 -5.09 5.91
C ASN A 138 -1.01 -5.24 5.31
N VAL A 139 -0.12 -5.95 6.02
CA VAL A 139 1.20 -6.36 5.55
C VAL A 139 1.45 -7.79 5.96
N LEU A 140 1.77 -8.65 5.00
CA LEU A 140 2.42 -9.94 5.26
C LEU A 140 3.87 -9.80 4.82
N TRP A 141 4.81 -10.11 5.70
CA TRP A 141 6.23 -9.94 5.40
C TRP A 141 7.04 -11.19 5.68
N GLU A 142 8.16 -11.30 5.00
CA GLU A 142 9.05 -12.45 5.09
C GLU A 142 10.50 -11.96 5.09
N LEU A 143 11.35 -12.55 5.92
CA LEU A 143 12.78 -12.28 5.94
C LEU A 143 13.45 -12.85 4.68
N LYS A 144 14.39 -12.12 4.13
CA LYS A 144 15.27 -12.64 3.09
C LYS A 144 16.20 -13.70 3.67
N PRO A 145 16.56 -14.72 2.89
CA PRO A 145 17.61 -15.66 3.30
C PRO A 145 18.89 -14.90 3.66
N GLN A 146 19.44 -15.19 4.82
CA GLN A 146 20.78 -14.69 5.16
C GLN A 146 21.80 -15.53 4.42
N ASN A 147 22.57 -14.92 3.53
CA ASN A 147 23.73 -15.58 2.94
C ASN A 147 24.71 -15.88 4.09
N ARG A 148 24.85 -17.16 4.41
CA ARG A 148 25.87 -17.67 5.33
C ARG A 148 27.21 -17.73 4.60
#